data_bdd2d9a12ef58c5ec167cfa3524803f5
#
_entry.id   bdd2d9a12ef58c5ec167cfa3524803f5
#
_cell.length_a   1.000
_cell.length_b   1.000
_cell.length_c   1.000
_cell.angle_alpha   90.00
_cell.angle_beta   90.00
_cell.angle_gamma   90.00
#
_symmetry.space_group_name_H-M   'P 1'
#
loop_
_entity.id
_entity.type
_entity.pdbx_description
1 polymer ?
#
loop_
_entity_poly.entity_id
_entity_poly.type
_entity_poly.pdbx_seq_one_letter_code
_entity_poly.pdbx_strand_id
1 'polypeptide(L)'
;LRVVDLKTGRKTPREADVAAHPQLGVYQLAASLGGFDDVAAGARAVAAPTLAYVRGGEVLPALVSQPSIDDKPQLDGEELAVGPTWVHDRLAAAVDIIASGTFEAIECGACRYCPFAASCPALHDVGGDS
;
A
#
# COMPACT_ATOMS: atom_id res chain seq x y z
N LEU A 1 19.99 -1.43 2.28
CA LEU A 1 19.03 -2.50 1.97
C LEU A 1 18.09 -2.05 0.85
N ARG A 2 17.82 -2.95 -0.11
CA ARG A 2 16.76 -2.73 -1.10
C ARG A 2 15.75 -3.87 -1.01
N VAL A 3 14.50 -3.54 -0.83
CA VAL A 3 13.41 -4.51 -0.89
C VAL A 3 12.92 -4.63 -2.33
N VAL A 4 12.87 -5.85 -2.84
CA VAL A 4 12.32 -6.16 -4.17
C VAL A 4 11.18 -7.15 -3.99
N ASP A 5 9.98 -6.73 -4.38
CA ASP A 5 8.78 -7.55 -4.30
C ASP A 5 8.42 -8.10 -5.70
N LEU A 6 8.40 -9.42 -5.83
CA LEU A 6 8.14 -10.09 -7.10
C LEU A 6 6.63 -10.18 -7.38
N LYS A 7 6.24 -9.70 -8.54
CA LYS A 7 4.85 -9.70 -9.01
C LYS A 7 4.68 -10.59 -10.24
N THR A 8 3.71 -11.49 -10.19
CA THR A 8 3.35 -12.38 -11.30
C THR A 8 2.19 -11.85 -12.16
N GLY A 9 1.65 -10.70 -11.80
CA GLY A 9 0.64 -9.99 -12.60
C GLY A 9 1.20 -9.57 -13.96
N ARG A 10 0.31 -9.46 -14.96
CA ARG A 10 0.71 -9.07 -16.32
C ARG A 10 0.73 -7.56 -16.54
N LYS A 11 -0.01 -6.81 -15.72
CA LYS A 11 -0.14 -5.35 -15.86
C LYS A 11 0.82 -4.67 -14.88
N THR A 12 1.79 -3.96 -15.43
CA THR A 12 2.69 -3.09 -14.67
C THR A 12 1.97 -1.78 -14.33
N PRO A 13 1.92 -1.33 -13.07
CA PRO A 13 1.37 -0.04 -12.69
C PRO A 13 2.27 1.10 -13.19
N ARG A 14 1.72 2.31 -13.25
CA ARG A 14 2.52 3.51 -13.49
C ARG A 14 3.30 3.90 -12.23
N GLU A 15 4.39 4.61 -12.38
CA GLU A 15 5.18 5.11 -11.23
C GLU A 15 4.33 5.92 -10.23
N ALA A 16 3.42 6.77 -10.74
CA ALA A 16 2.51 7.53 -9.90
C ALA A 16 1.59 6.64 -9.03
N ASP A 17 1.19 5.47 -9.54
CA ASP A 17 0.35 4.53 -8.81
C ASP A 17 1.15 3.77 -7.72
N VAL A 18 2.48 3.74 -7.84
CA VAL A 18 3.38 3.08 -6.90
C VAL A 18 3.92 4.04 -5.83
N ALA A 19 3.87 5.34 -6.07
CA ALA A 19 4.42 6.35 -5.15
C ALA A 19 3.86 6.22 -3.71
N ALA A 20 2.60 5.82 -3.56
CA ALA A 20 1.94 5.59 -2.28
C ALA A 20 1.57 4.11 -2.06
N HIS A 21 2.33 3.18 -2.63
CA HIS A 21 2.02 1.75 -2.52
C HIS A 21 2.21 1.27 -1.08
N PRO A 22 1.15 0.85 -0.36
CA PRO A 22 1.22 0.63 1.08
C PRO A 22 2.16 -0.51 1.45
N GLN A 23 2.19 -1.61 0.70
CA GLN A 23 3.08 -2.75 0.96
C GLN A 23 4.56 -2.33 0.93
N LEU A 24 4.97 -1.55 -0.08
CA LEU A 24 6.35 -1.08 -0.17
C LEU A 24 6.68 -0.09 0.95
N GLY A 25 5.73 0.78 1.32
CA GLY A 25 5.86 1.68 2.47
C GLY A 25 6.10 0.91 3.77
N VAL A 26 5.29 -0.09 4.05
CA VAL A 26 5.43 -0.93 5.24
C VAL A 26 6.77 -1.67 5.26
N TYR A 27 7.26 -2.16 4.13
CA TYR A 27 8.58 -2.78 4.06
C TYR A 27 9.71 -1.80 4.38
N GLN A 28 9.62 -0.55 3.91
CA GLN A 28 10.59 0.49 4.26
C GLN A 28 10.59 0.78 5.76
N LEU A 29 9.40 0.96 6.34
CA LEU A 29 9.27 1.20 7.77
C LEU A 29 9.77 0.01 8.59
N ALA A 30 9.44 -1.22 8.24
CA ALA A 30 9.94 -2.42 8.90
C ALA A 30 11.48 -2.49 8.85
N ALA A 31 12.08 -2.15 7.71
CA ALA A 31 13.53 -2.12 7.57
C ALA A 31 14.18 -1.05 8.44
N SER A 32 13.61 0.16 8.51
CA SER A 32 14.13 1.23 9.37
C SER A 32 14.08 0.87 10.86
N LEU A 33 13.11 0.04 11.25
CA LEU A 33 12.94 -0.47 12.62
C LEU A 33 13.73 -1.76 12.91
N GLY A 34 14.49 -2.28 11.95
CA GLY A 34 15.31 -3.48 12.12
C GLY A 34 14.60 -4.80 11.82
N GLY A 35 13.45 -4.76 11.20
CA GLY A 35 12.67 -5.96 10.86
C GLY A 35 13.38 -6.94 9.91
N PHE A 36 14.54 -6.56 9.36
CA PHE A 36 15.37 -7.39 8.49
C PHE A 36 16.80 -7.61 9.03
N ASP A 37 17.00 -7.46 10.33
CA ASP A 37 18.35 -7.58 10.93
C ASP A 37 18.93 -9.00 10.81
N ASP A 38 18.11 -10.01 10.70
CA ASP A 38 18.51 -11.41 10.49
C ASP A 38 19.14 -11.65 9.10
N VAL A 39 18.79 -10.81 8.10
CA VAL A 39 19.34 -10.91 6.74
C VAL A 39 20.28 -9.76 6.38
N ALA A 40 20.19 -8.62 7.07
CA ALA A 40 20.97 -7.42 6.79
C ALA A 40 21.24 -6.63 8.07
N ALA A 41 22.07 -7.19 8.95
CA ALA A 41 22.34 -6.65 10.28
C ALA A 41 22.72 -5.17 10.26
N GLY A 42 21.96 -4.35 11.01
CA GLY A 42 22.18 -2.92 11.15
C GLY A 42 21.84 -2.07 9.93
N ALA A 43 21.33 -2.64 8.86
CA ALA A 43 20.92 -1.89 7.67
C ALA A 43 19.58 -1.18 7.91
N ARG A 44 19.62 0.12 8.23
CA ARG A 44 18.43 0.95 8.48
C ARG A 44 18.06 1.81 7.27
N ALA A 45 19.03 2.17 6.45
CA ALA A 45 18.78 2.91 5.23
C ALA A 45 18.20 2.00 4.15
N VAL A 46 17.07 2.37 3.59
CA VAL A 46 16.37 1.62 2.55
C VAL A 46 16.43 2.40 1.25
N ALA A 47 17.12 1.82 0.26
CA ALA A 47 17.05 2.34 -1.11
C ALA A 47 15.62 2.11 -1.65
N ALA A 48 15.22 2.94 -2.62
CA ALA A 48 13.91 2.88 -3.27
C ALA A 48 13.41 1.44 -3.47
N PRO A 49 12.37 1.00 -2.75
CA PRO A 49 11.85 -0.34 -2.88
C PRO A 49 11.17 -0.51 -4.23
N THR A 50 11.20 -1.73 -4.76
CA THR A 50 10.87 -1.97 -6.16
C THR A 50 9.89 -3.13 -6.31
N LEU A 51 8.85 -2.94 -7.12
CA LEU A 51 8.04 -4.02 -7.66
C LEU A 51 8.71 -4.56 -8.91
N ALA A 52 8.95 -5.86 -8.96
CA ALA A 52 9.53 -6.53 -10.12
C ALA A 52 8.51 -7.46 -10.76
N TYR A 53 7.98 -7.04 -11.91
CA TYR A 53 7.01 -7.82 -12.67
C TYR A 53 7.75 -8.80 -13.57
N VAL A 54 7.59 -10.10 -13.29
CA VAL A 54 8.25 -11.19 -14.04
C VAL A 54 7.42 -11.71 -15.21
N ARG A 55 6.22 -11.11 -15.44
CA ARG A 55 5.32 -11.45 -16.54
C ARG A 55 4.66 -10.17 -17.08
N GLY A 56 4.55 -10.09 -18.40
CA GLY A 56 3.98 -8.90 -19.06
C GLY A 56 5.02 -7.78 -19.24
N GLY A 57 4.90 -7.03 -20.33
CA GLY A 57 5.85 -6.00 -20.75
C GLY A 57 6.84 -6.50 -21.81
N GLU A 58 7.47 -5.55 -22.50
CA GLU A 58 8.43 -5.84 -23.59
C GLU A 58 9.81 -6.25 -23.04
N VAL A 59 10.16 -5.75 -21.86
CA VAL A 59 11.40 -6.05 -21.15
C VAL A 59 11.08 -6.65 -19.79
N LEU A 60 11.69 -7.78 -19.46
CA LEU A 60 11.49 -8.48 -18.20
C LEU A 60 12.80 -8.61 -17.41
N PRO A 61 12.75 -8.45 -16.07
CA PRO A 61 11.57 -7.99 -15.33
C PRO A 61 11.27 -6.52 -15.55
N ALA A 62 9.99 -6.14 -15.62
CA ALA A 62 9.61 -4.73 -15.59
C ALA A 62 9.67 -4.23 -14.14
N LEU A 63 10.46 -3.18 -13.91
CA LEU A 63 10.73 -2.65 -12.57
C LEU A 63 10.01 -1.32 -12.37
N VAL A 64 9.29 -1.18 -11.26
CA VAL A 64 8.69 0.09 -10.84
C VAL A 64 9.06 0.33 -9.38
N SER A 65 9.68 1.47 -9.09
CA SER A 65 10.18 1.80 -7.77
C SER A 65 9.31 2.86 -7.08
N GLN A 66 9.21 2.76 -5.76
CA GLN A 66 8.61 3.76 -4.89
C GLN A 66 9.71 4.69 -4.38
N PRO A 67 9.47 6.00 -4.24
CA PRO A 67 10.39 6.88 -3.51
C PRO A 67 10.66 6.37 -2.09
N SER A 68 11.83 6.67 -1.54
CA SER A 68 12.09 6.45 -0.12
C SER A 68 11.09 7.24 0.73
N ILE A 69 10.62 6.65 1.82
CA ILE A 69 9.78 7.38 2.80
C ILE A 69 10.56 8.49 3.51
N ASP A 70 11.90 8.43 3.54
CA ASP A 70 12.76 9.49 4.07
C ASP A 70 12.83 10.68 3.11
N ASP A 71 12.83 10.41 1.79
CA ASP A 71 12.85 11.46 0.76
C ASP A 71 11.45 12.05 0.52
N LYS A 72 10.39 11.23 0.65
CA LYS A 72 9.00 11.63 0.51
C LYS A 72 8.16 11.16 1.70
N PRO A 73 8.32 11.79 2.88
CA PRO A 73 7.60 11.38 4.09
C PRO A 73 6.11 11.69 4.05
N GLN A 74 5.69 12.65 3.22
CA GLN A 74 4.31 13.10 3.08
C GLN A 74 3.84 12.92 1.64
N LEU A 75 2.60 12.50 1.45
CA LEU A 75 1.96 12.44 0.15
C LEU A 75 1.39 13.81 -0.24
N ASP A 76 1.35 14.08 -1.54
CA ASP A 76 0.89 15.36 -2.05
C ASP A 76 -0.60 15.58 -1.68
N GLY A 77 -0.88 16.69 -1.01
CA GLY A 77 -2.23 17.05 -0.56
C GLY A 77 -2.72 16.35 0.71
N GLU A 78 -1.90 15.53 1.35
CA GLU A 78 -2.22 14.91 2.65
C GLU A 78 -1.39 15.53 3.76
N GLU A 79 -1.97 15.72 4.95
CA GLU A 79 -1.26 16.14 6.16
C GLU A 79 -0.93 14.91 7.00
N LEU A 80 0.23 14.93 7.67
CA LEU A 80 0.62 13.87 8.61
C LEU A 80 -0.13 14.06 9.93
N ALA A 81 -0.78 13.01 10.42
CA ALA A 81 -1.64 13.06 11.60
C ALA A 81 -1.02 12.38 12.83
N VAL A 82 -0.33 11.27 12.65
CA VAL A 82 0.10 10.38 13.74
C VAL A 82 1.60 10.25 13.84
N GLY A 83 2.31 10.13 12.71
CA GLY A 83 3.72 9.80 12.71
C GLY A 83 4.54 10.63 11.74
N PRO A 84 5.85 10.35 11.66
CA PRO A 84 6.75 11.14 10.82
C PRO A 84 6.58 10.88 9.33
N THR A 85 5.83 9.84 8.93
CA THR A 85 5.59 9.53 7.51
C THR A 85 4.17 9.06 7.26
N TRP A 86 3.70 9.20 6.03
CA TRP A 86 2.39 8.71 5.57
C TRP A 86 2.15 7.22 5.84
N VAL A 87 3.21 6.42 5.95
CA VAL A 87 3.10 4.99 6.28
C VAL A 87 2.62 4.79 7.72
N HIS A 88 3.08 5.63 8.66
CA HIS A 88 2.61 5.58 10.05
C HIS A 88 1.11 5.88 10.12
N ASP A 89 0.65 6.88 9.40
CA ASP A 89 -0.76 7.26 9.37
C ASP A 89 -1.63 6.15 8.76
N ARG A 90 -1.18 5.53 7.66
CA ARG A 90 -1.89 4.39 7.06
C ARG A 90 -1.94 3.17 7.98
N LEU A 91 -0.86 2.89 8.72
CA LEU A 91 -0.83 1.80 9.70
C LEU A 91 -1.73 2.10 10.89
N ALA A 92 -1.70 3.31 11.42
CA ALA A 92 -2.58 3.71 12.53
C ALA A 92 -4.05 3.55 12.13
N ALA A 93 -4.43 4.06 10.97
CA ALA A 93 -5.80 3.91 10.46
C ALA A 93 -6.20 2.42 10.27
N ALA A 94 -5.29 1.58 9.79
CA ALA A 94 -5.56 0.16 9.65
C ALA A 94 -5.73 -0.54 11.02
N VAL A 95 -4.90 -0.18 12.01
CA VAL A 95 -5.02 -0.69 13.38
C VAL A 95 -6.35 -0.28 14.01
N ASP A 96 -6.77 0.96 13.84
CA ASP A 96 -8.04 1.46 14.37
C ASP A 96 -9.24 0.72 13.77
N ILE A 97 -9.24 0.48 12.45
CA ILE A 97 -10.28 -0.32 11.78
C ILE A 97 -10.32 -1.74 12.34
N ILE A 98 -9.17 -2.38 12.47
CA ILE A 98 -9.07 -3.75 13.01
C ILE A 98 -9.52 -3.79 14.47
N ALA A 99 -9.09 -2.83 15.28
CA ALA A 99 -9.43 -2.75 16.69
C ALA A 99 -10.92 -2.46 16.94
N SER A 100 -11.55 -1.64 16.06
CA SER A 100 -12.98 -1.36 16.14
C SER A 100 -13.85 -2.56 15.78
N GLY A 101 -13.31 -3.50 14.99
CA GLY A 101 -14.08 -4.62 14.42
C GLY A 101 -15.14 -4.18 13.41
N THR A 102 -15.12 -2.91 12.99
CA THR A 102 -16.10 -2.33 12.06
C THR A 102 -15.46 -2.19 10.68
N PHE A 103 -15.99 -2.93 9.73
CA PHE A 103 -15.53 -2.91 8.34
C PHE A 103 -16.66 -2.37 7.47
N GLU A 104 -16.66 -1.07 7.26
CA GLU A 104 -17.67 -0.44 6.43
C GLU A 104 -17.44 -0.75 4.96
N ALA A 105 -18.54 -1.05 4.25
CA ALA A 105 -18.51 -1.16 2.81
C ALA A 105 -18.42 0.24 2.20
N ILE A 106 -17.38 0.48 1.39
CA ILE A 106 -17.14 1.78 0.75
C ILE A 106 -17.24 1.61 -0.76
N GLU A 107 -18.05 2.45 -1.42
CA GLU A 107 -18.12 2.45 -2.87
C GLU A 107 -16.79 2.88 -3.49
N CYS A 108 -16.32 2.13 -4.47
CA CYS A 108 -15.08 2.42 -5.17
C CYS A 108 -15.14 1.96 -6.64
N GLY A 109 -14.15 2.35 -7.43
CA GLY A 109 -14.08 1.99 -8.86
C GLY A 109 -14.07 0.49 -9.17
N ALA A 110 -13.77 -0.36 -8.20
CA ALA A 110 -13.80 -1.82 -8.34
C ALA A 110 -15.20 -2.42 -8.14
N CYS A 111 -16.16 -1.67 -7.60
CA CYS A 111 -17.51 -2.15 -7.31
C CYS A 111 -18.23 -2.70 -8.55
N ARG A 112 -17.95 -2.13 -9.73
CA ARG A 112 -18.50 -2.61 -11.01
C ARG A 112 -18.13 -4.05 -11.37
N TYR A 113 -17.08 -4.60 -10.75
CA TYR A 113 -16.61 -5.97 -10.95
C TYR A 113 -16.78 -6.84 -9.70
N CYS A 114 -17.38 -6.28 -8.65
CA CYS A 114 -17.53 -6.96 -7.38
C CYS A 114 -18.62 -8.04 -7.50
N PRO A 115 -18.33 -9.32 -7.19
CA PRO A 115 -19.35 -10.37 -7.23
C PRO A 115 -20.43 -10.19 -6.16
N PHE A 116 -20.21 -9.34 -5.16
CA PHE A 116 -21.14 -9.05 -4.07
C PHE A 116 -21.90 -7.73 -4.26
N ALA A 117 -21.75 -7.06 -5.42
CA ALA A 117 -22.38 -5.77 -5.67
C ALA A 117 -23.89 -5.75 -5.40
N ALA A 118 -24.60 -6.83 -5.77
CA ALA A 118 -26.04 -6.94 -5.60
C ALA A 118 -26.52 -6.99 -4.13
N SER A 119 -25.63 -7.29 -3.20
CA SER A 119 -25.93 -7.36 -1.75
C SER A 119 -25.10 -6.37 -0.92
N CYS A 120 -24.36 -5.49 -1.60
CA CYS A 120 -23.46 -4.57 -0.92
C CYS A 120 -24.23 -3.38 -0.33
N PRO A 121 -24.14 -3.13 0.99
CA PRO A 121 -24.84 -2.00 1.61
C PRO A 121 -24.36 -0.63 1.13
N ALA A 122 -23.14 -0.51 0.60
CA ALA A 122 -22.65 0.72 0.02
C ALA A 122 -23.27 1.08 -1.34
N LEU A 123 -23.89 0.11 -2.03
CA LEU A 123 -24.51 0.32 -3.35
C LEU A 123 -26.02 0.30 -3.30
N HIS A 124 -26.60 -0.10 -2.19
CA HIS A 124 -28.02 -0.17 -1.97
C HIS A 124 -28.32 0.51 -0.64
N ASP A 125 -29.07 1.62 -0.68
CA ASP A 125 -29.68 2.18 0.52
C ASP A 125 -30.52 1.07 1.16
N VAL A 126 -30.03 0.50 2.25
CA VAL A 126 -30.85 -0.30 3.13
C VAL A 126 -31.77 0.69 3.84
N GLY A 127 -32.84 1.09 3.13
CA GLY A 127 -33.83 1.98 3.66
C GLY A 127 -34.27 1.46 5.01
N GLY A 128 -33.87 2.19 6.05
CA GLY A 128 -34.36 1.96 7.39
C GLY A 128 -35.83 2.27 7.43
N ASP A 129 -36.67 1.25 7.17
CA ASP A 129 -38.05 1.27 7.60
C ASP A 129 -38.04 1.05 9.12
N SER A 130 -38.32 2.16 9.83
CA SER A 130 -38.63 2.16 11.25
C SER A 130 -40.11 2.34 11.43
#